data_879203dd82d6bac4c4ebee6b47db08e3
#
_entry.id   879203dd82d6bac4c4ebee6b47db08e3
#
_cell.length_a   1.000
_cell.length_b   1.000
_cell.length_c   1.000
_cell.angle_alpha   90.00
_cell.angle_beta   90.00
_cell.angle_gamma   90.00
#
_symmetry.space_group_name_H-M   'P 1'
#
loop_
_entity.id
_entity.type
_entity.pdbx_description
1 polymer ?
#
loop_
_entity_poly.entity_id
_entity_poly.type
_entity_poly.pdbx_seq_one_letter_code
_entity_poly.pdbx_strand_id
1 'polypeptide(L)'
;MTVYDAEDRPHPRQLREAFARFQRLPHEVVCLQAALVIDNKRPNWLSRSFAIEYAALFDALLPTLAAFGMPLPLGGTSNHFRRAALERAGGWDPFNVTEDADLGIRLARLGYRCATLDLPTLEDAPTSLRTWTKQRTRWFKGWMRLVKADRLLLKMLDS
;
A
#
# COMPACT_ATOMS: atom_id res chain seq x y z
N MET A 1 10.77 -11.02 1.26
CA MET A 1 10.77 -10.43 -0.11
C MET A 1 10.35 -8.99 -0.01
N THR A 2 10.95 -8.11 -0.80
CA THR A 2 10.62 -6.67 -0.79
C THR A 2 10.40 -6.20 -2.21
N VAL A 3 9.50 -5.25 -2.41
CA VAL A 3 9.18 -4.61 -3.69
C VAL A 3 9.37 -3.11 -3.55
N TYR A 4 10.07 -2.52 -4.50
CA TYR A 4 10.24 -1.08 -4.67
C TYR A 4 10.06 -0.72 -6.13
N ASP A 5 9.49 0.44 -6.41
CA ASP A 5 9.52 1.02 -7.74
C ASP A 5 10.93 1.55 -8.07
N ALA A 6 11.28 1.61 -9.34
CA ALA A 6 12.65 1.93 -9.75
C ALA A 6 13.09 3.37 -9.40
N GLU A 7 12.13 4.28 -9.29
CA GLU A 7 12.33 5.68 -8.92
C GLU A 7 12.31 5.95 -7.41
N ASP A 8 11.96 4.95 -6.60
CA ASP A 8 11.81 5.09 -5.17
C ASP A 8 13.13 5.30 -4.43
N ARG A 9 13.03 6.06 -3.35
CA ARG A 9 14.15 6.34 -2.45
C ARG A 9 13.80 5.89 -1.03
N PRO A 10 13.91 4.57 -0.74
CA PRO A 10 13.59 4.05 0.59
C PRO A 10 14.63 4.50 1.63
N HIS A 11 14.19 4.68 2.87
CA HIS A 11 15.10 4.98 3.97
C HIS A 11 16.17 3.87 4.09
N PRO A 12 17.47 4.20 4.24
CA PRO A 12 18.58 3.22 4.20
C PRO A 12 18.47 2.08 5.23
N ARG A 13 17.77 2.30 6.33
CA ARG A 13 17.53 1.28 7.38
C ARG A 13 16.23 0.50 7.21
N GLN A 14 15.42 0.78 6.18
CA GLN A 14 14.07 0.24 6.04
C GLN A 14 14.05 -1.29 5.97
N LEU A 15 14.93 -1.90 5.18
CA LEU A 15 15.04 -3.37 5.09
C LEU A 15 15.41 -4.02 6.42
N ARG A 16 16.37 -3.40 7.14
CA ARG A 16 16.81 -3.91 8.45
C ARG A 16 15.69 -3.82 9.48
N GLU A 17 14.98 -2.71 9.49
CA GLU A 17 13.84 -2.51 10.39
C GLU A 17 12.68 -3.46 10.07
N ALA A 18 12.34 -3.63 8.80
CA ALA A 18 11.32 -4.59 8.36
C ALA A 18 11.67 -6.01 8.82
N PHE A 19 12.93 -6.42 8.64
CA PHE A 19 13.39 -7.72 9.13
C PHE A 19 13.26 -7.84 10.65
N ALA A 20 13.76 -6.86 11.42
CA ALA A 20 13.69 -6.87 12.88
C ALA A 20 12.23 -6.88 13.38
N ARG A 21 11.34 -6.14 12.72
CA ARG A 21 9.92 -6.09 13.06
C ARG A 21 9.22 -7.42 12.80
N PHE A 22 9.53 -8.11 11.69
CA PHE A 22 9.01 -9.45 11.43
C PHE A 22 9.45 -10.51 12.46
N GLN A 23 10.59 -10.34 13.13
CA GLN A 23 11.00 -11.25 14.18
C GLN A 23 10.17 -11.10 15.47
N ARG A 24 9.57 -9.94 15.70
CA ARG A 24 8.79 -9.60 16.88
C ARG A 24 7.29 -9.73 16.68
N LEU A 25 6.84 -9.66 15.44
CA LEU A 25 5.42 -9.74 15.09
C LEU A 25 4.94 -11.18 14.97
N PRO A 26 3.68 -11.44 15.30
CA PRO A 26 3.05 -12.73 15.09
C PRO A 26 3.19 -13.23 13.65
N HIS A 27 3.17 -14.55 13.46
CA HIS A 27 3.37 -15.16 12.13
C HIS A 27 2.27 -14.82 11.11
N GLU A 28 1.06 -14.51 11.60
CA GLU A 28 -0.06 -14.06 10.78
C GLU A 28 0.15 -12.67 10.17
N VAL A 29 1.06 -11.84 10.72
CA VAL A 29 1.48 -10.58 10.09
C VAL A 29 2.49 -10.91 9.01
N VAL A 30 2.05 -10.82 7.76
CA VAL A 30 2.81 -11.30 6.60
C VAL A 30 3.28 -10.20 5.65
N CYS A 31 2.76 -8.99 5.83
CA CYS A 31 3.18 -7.81 5.07
C CYS A 31 3.42 -6.62 5.99
N LEU A 32 4.47 -5.86 5.69
CA LEU A 32 4.73 -4.53 6.24
C LEU A 32 4.75 -3.52 5.09
N GLN A 33 3.79 -2.61 5.10
CA GLN A 33 3.72 -1.48 4.18
C GLN A 33 4.48 -0.31 4.79
N ALA A 34 5.55 0.13 4.16
CA ALA A 34 6.23 1.35 4.59
C ALA A 34 5.45 2.61 4.18
N ALA A 35 5.60 3.67 4.97
CA ALA A 35 5.01 4.95 4.65
C ALA A 35 5.60 5.51 3.36
N LEU A 36 4.76 6.06 2.48
CA LEU A 36 5.18 6.77 1.28
C LEU A 36 5.04 8.27 1.52
N VAL A 37 6.12 9.00 1.26
CA VAL A 37 6.20 10.45 1.51
C VAL A 37 6.58 11.17 0.24
N ILE A 38 5.78 12.16 -0.14
CA ILE A 38 6.06 12.98 -1.32
C ILE A 38 7.17 13.98 -1.02
N ASP A 39 8.26 13.88 -1.78
CA ASP A 39 9.44 14.73 -1.62
C ASP A 39 9.32 16.03 -2.41
N ASN A 40 8.85 15.99 -3.64
CA ASN A 40 8.70 17.15 -4.53
C ASN A 40 7.45 18.00 -4.26
N LYS A 41 7.05 18.22 -3.01
CA LYS A 41 5.82 18.95 -2.64
C LYS A 41 5.85 20.47 -2.90
N ARG A 42 6.98 21.04 -3.31
CA ARG A 42 7.14 22.50 -3.52
C ARG A 42 6.73 23.02 -4.90
N PRO A 43 6.84 22.28 -6.04
CA PRO A 43 6.70 22.84 -7.39
C PRO A 43 5.37 23.54 -7.64
N ASN A 44 4.24 22.97 -7.20
CA ASN A 44 2.93 23.55 -7.45
C ASN A 44 1.86 23.05 -6.45
N TRP A 45 0.63 23.56 -6.60
CA TRP A 45 -0.50 23.17 -5.75
C TRP A 45 -0.86 21.69 -5.87
N LEU A 46 -0.67 21.10 -7.06
CA LEU A 46 -1.01 19.70 -7.35
C LEU A 46 -0.13 18.73 -6.55
N SER A 47 1.19 18.97 -6.54
CA SER A 47 2.12 18.16 -5.73
C SER A 47 1.88 18.34 -4.23
N ARG A 48 1.46 19.54 -3.79
CA ARG A 48 1.07 19.75 -2.38
C ARG A 48 -0.18 18.99 -1.98
N SER A 49 -1.22 19.02 -2.85
CA SER A 49 -2.45 18.24 -2.61
C SER A 49 -2.15 16.74 -2.57
N PHE A 50 -1.28 16.27 -3.46
CA PHE A 50 -0.85 14.87 -3.49
C PHE A 50 -0.10 14.49 -2.20
N ALA A 51 0.76 15.37 -1.69
CA ALA A 51 1.45 15.15 -0.42
C ALA A 51 0.48 15.06 0.79
N ILE A 52 -0.57 15.87 0.80
CA ILE A 52 -1.61 15.81 1.84
C ILE A 52 -2.39 14.49 1.76
N GLU A 53 -2.76 14.05 0.56
CA GLU A 53 -3.44 12.77 0.37
C GLU A 53 -2.58 11.59 0.84
N TYR A 54 -1.29 11.59 0.50
CA TYR A 54 -0.36 10.54 0.92
C TYR A 54 -0.18 10.53 2.44
N ALA A 55 -0.02 11.69 3.06
CA ALA A 55 0.03 11.78 4.53
C ALA A 55 -1.26 11.25 5.17
N ALA A 56 -2.43 11.63 4.64
CA ALA A 56 -3.69 11.10 5.15
C ALA A 56 -3.80 9.58 5.00
N LEU A 57 -3.32 9.03 3.90
CA LEU A 57 -3.34 7.58 3.64
C LEU A 57 -2.31 6.84 4.51
N PHE A 58 -1.03 7.22 4.41
CA PHE A 58 0.07 6.45 4.98
C PHE A 58 0.37 6.77 6.45
N ASP A 59 0.08 7.98 6.91
CA ASP A 59 0.35 8.37 8.32
C ASP A 59 -0.89 8.23 9.21
N ALA A 60 -2.11 8.19 8.63
CA ALA A 60 -3.34 8.09 9.41
C ALA A 60 -4.17 6.84 9.08
N LEU A 61 -4.64 6.71 7.84
CA LEU A 61 -5.61 5.67 7.49
C LEU A 61 -5.03 4.25 7.59
N LEU A 62 -3.92 3.95 6.92
CA LEU A 62 -3.34 2.60 6.93
C LEU A 62 -2.88 2.16 8.32
N PRO A 63 -2.19 3.00 9.13
CA PRO A 63 -1.88 2.65 10.52
C PRO A 63 -3.13 2.37 11.38
N THR A 64 -4.20 3.15 11.18
CA THR A 64 -5.46 2.93 11.88
C THR A 64 -6.09 1.60 11.49
N LEU A 65 -6.22 1.30 10.20
CA LEU A 65 -6.73 0.00 9.74
C LEU A 65 -5.88 -1.16 10.28
N ALA A 66 -4.55 -1.02 10.26
CA ALA A 66 -3.65 -2.01 10.82
C ALA A 66 -3.87 -2.25 12.32
N ALA A 67 -4.05 -1.17 13.09
CA ALA A 67 -4.29 -1.24 14.53
C ALA A 67 -5.60 -1.98 14.87
N PHE A 68 -6.64 -1.78 14.06
CA PHE A 68 -7.91 -2.50 14.20
C PHE A 68 -7.92 -3.89 13.56
N GLY A 69 -6.81 -4.33 12.98
CA GLY A 69 -6.71 -5.64 12.30
C GLY A 69 -7.54 -5.74 11.03
N MET A 70 -7.91 -4.62 10.44
CA MET A 70 -8.69 -4.54 9.21
C MET A 70 -7.82 -4.83 7.98
N PRO A 71 -8.41 -5.26 6.87
CA PRO A 71 -7.69 -5.41 5.60
C PRO A 71 -7.02 -4.10 5.19
N LEU A 72 -5.74 -4.17 4.78
CA LEU A 72 -5.02 -3.03 4.24
C LEU A 72 -5.03 -3.06 2.72
N PRO A 73 -5.54 -2.02 2.07
CA PRO A 73 -5.25 -1.81 0.65
C PRO A 73 -3.79 -1.37 0.53
N LEU A 74 -2.93 -2.30 0.08
CA LEU A 74 -1.51 -2.03 -0.03
C LEU A 74 -1.22 -1.01 -1.14
N GLY A 75 -0.19 -0.19 -0.96
CA GLY A 75 0.37 0.62 -2.04
C GLY A 75 1.25 -0.22 -2.97
N GLY A 76 1.53 0.28 -4.17
CA GLY A 76 2.28 -0.44 -5.22
C GLY A 76 3.75 -0.68 -4.89
N THR A 77 4.29 0.02 -3.91
CA THR A 77 5.71 -0.02 -3.57
C THR A 77 5.95 -0.10 -2.07
N SER A 78 7.21 -0.33 -1.69
CA SER A 78 7.69 -0.35 -0.29
C SER A 78 6.98 -1.35 0.58
N ASN A 79 6.65 -2.48 -0.02
CA ASN A 79 6.05 -3.63 0.65
C ASN A 79 7.10 -4.69 0.98
N HIS A 80 7.07 -5.14 2.22
CA HIS A 80 7.91 -6.23 2.72
C HIS A 80 7.02 -7.42 3.05
N PHE A 81 7.30 -8.60 2.47
CA PHE A 81 6.46 -9.78 2.62
C PHE A 81 7.20 -10.95 3.25
N ARG A 82 6.48 -11.76 4.05
CA ARG A 82 6.87 -13.14 4.29
C ARG A 82 6.62 -13.94 3.01
N ARG A 83 7.68 -14.44 2.39
CA ARG A 83 7.64 -15.07 1.06
C ARG A 83 6.60 -16.17 0.96
N ALA A 84 6.54 -17.07 1.94
CA ALA A 84 5.59 -18.19 1.92
C ALA A 84 4.12 -17.74 1.89
N ALA A 85 3.78 -16.63 2.54
CA ALA A 85 2.42 -16.10 2.51
C ALA A 85 2.09 -15.45 1.17
N LEU A 86 3.05 -14.73 0.57
CA LEU A 86 2.90 -14.17 -0.77
C LEU A 86 2.68 -15.26 -1.83
N GLU A 87 3.44 -16.36 -1.76
CA GLU A 87 3.30 -17.52 -2.65
C GLU A 87 1.93 -18.19 -2.48
N ARG A 88 1.44 -18.33 -1.23
CA ARG A 88 0.08 -18.85 -0.96
C ARG A 88 -1.02 -17.94 -1.50
N ALA A 89 -0.81 -16.63 -1.46
CA ALA A 89 -1.77 -15.67 -2.02
C ALA A 89 -1.76 -15.65 -3.55
N GLY A 90 -0.85 -16.36 -4.22
CA GLY A 90 -0.71 -16.38 -5.66
C GLY A 90 0.02 -15.16 -6.24
N GLY A 91 0.70 -14.35 -5.39
CA GLY A 91 1.39 -13.14 -5.84
C GLY A 91 0.44 -12.04 -6.35
N TRP A 92 0.92 -11.19 -7.24
CA TRP A 92 0.13 -10.13 -7.88
C TRP A 92 -0.69 -10.65 -9.05
N ASP A 93 -1.92 -10.16 -9.19
CA ASP A 93 -2.75 -10.43 -10.37
C ASP A 93 -2.30 -9.53 -11.53
N PRO A 94 -1.69 -10.07 -12.60
CA PRO A 94 -1.18 -9.28 -13.71
C PRO A 94 -2.28 -8.61 -14.56
N PHE A 95 -3.53 -8.98 -14.36
CA PHE A 95 -4.69 -8.42 -15.06
C PHE A 95 -5.42 -7.34 -14.27
N ASN A 96 -5.02 -7.11 -13.02
CA ASN A 96 -5.58 -6.07 -12.17
C ASN A 96 -4.68 -4.83 -12.17
N VAL A 97 -5.27 -3.66 -12.32
CA VAL A 97 -4.55 -2.36 -12.35
C VAL A 97 -4.20 -1.86 -10.95
N THR A 98 -4.86 -2.40 -9.93
CA THR A 98 -4.60 -2.16 -8.50
C THR A 98 -4.29 -3.49 -7.83
N GLU A 99 -3.34 -4.21 -8.40
CA GLU A 99 -2.92 -5.56 -8.02
C GLU A 99 -2.37 -5.63 -6.59
N ASP A 100 -1.81 -4.52 -6.12
CA ASP A 100 -1.30 -4.29 -4.78
C ASP A 100 -2.41 -4.20 -3.73
N ALA A 101 -3.41 -3.36 -3.97
CA ALA A 101 -4.58 -3.25 -3.09
C ALA A 101 -5.38 -4.55 -3.05
N ASP A 102 -5.54 -5.22 -4.21
CA ASP A 102 -6.16 -6.54 -4.31
C ASP A 102 -5.38 -7.58 -3.50
N LEU A 103 -4.05 -7.58 -3.61
CA LEU A 103 -3.20 -8.49 -2.83
C LEU A 103 -3.40 -8.31 -1.33
N GLY A 104 -3.48 -7.07 -0.84
CA GLY A 104 -3.73 -6.78 0.58
C GLY A 104 -5.05 -7.38 1.08
N ILE A 105 -6.10 -7.29 0.26
CA ILE A 105 -7.42 -7.88 0.58
C ILE A 105 -7.38 -9.40 0.47
N ARG A 106 -6.71 -9.98 -0.53
CA ARG A 106 -6.55 -11.44 -0.63
C ARG A 106 -5.79 -12.02 0.55
N LEU A 107 -4.75 -11.35 1.02
CA LEU A 107 -4.04 -11.74 2.24
C LEU A 107 -4.98 -11.78 3.45
N ALA A 108 -5.82 -10.76 3.63
CA ALA A 108 -6.80 -10.72 4.72
C ALA A 108 -7.83 -11.85 4.62
N ARG A 109 -8.30 -12.20 3.42
CA ARG A 109 -9.20 -13.35 3.18
C ARG A 109 -8.58 -14.69 3.55
N LEU A 110 -7.26 -14.81 3.43
CA LEU A 110 -6.51 -16.00 3.85
C LEU A 110 -6.21 -16.02 5.37
N GLY A 111 -6.77 -15.07 6.14
CA GLY A 111 -6.56 -14.95 7.57
C GLY A 111 -5.24 -14.29 7.97
N TYR A 112 -4.53 -13.71 7.00
CA TYR A 112 -3.30 -12.96 7.27
C TYR A 112 -3.59 -11.51 7.63
N ARG A 113 -2.61 -10.86 8.25
CA ARG A 113 -2.65 -9.45 8.61
C ARG A 113 -1.51 -8.71 7.93
N CYS A 114 -1.75 -7.45 7.59
CA CYS A 114 -0.74 -6.49 7.19
C CYS A 114 -0.55 -5.46 8.31
N ALA A 115 0.66 -4.92 8.42
CA ALA A 115 0.97 -3.83 9.34
C ALA A 115 1.74 -2.72 8.59
N THR A 116 1.94 -1.59 9.23
CA THR A 116 2.67 -0.46 8.65
C THR A 116 4.10 -0.39 9.22
N LEU A 117 4.98 0.27 8.50
CA LEU A 117 6.38 0.53 8.88
C LEU A 117 6.66 2.02 8.76
N ASP A 118 7.15 2.65 9.83
CA ASP A 118 7.27 4.10 9.95
C ASP A 118 8.45 4.70 9.17
N LEU A 119 9.46 3.89 8.76
CA LEU A 119 10.57 4.35 7.95
C LEU A 119 10.12 4.60 6.51
N PRO A 120 10.15 5.86 6.04
CA PRO A 120 9.49 6.22 4.79
C PRO A 120 10.29 5.81 3.56
N THR A 121 9.58 5.73 2.44
CA THR A 121 10.10 5.82 1.09
C THR A 121 9.70 7.16 0.49
N LEU A 122 10.64 7.86 -0.11
CA LEU A 122 10.40 9.12 -0.79
C LEU A 122 10.00 8.87 -2.23
N GLU A 123 8.92 9.50 -2.65
CA GLU A 123 8.37 9.48 -4.01
C GLU A 123 8.18 10.88 -4.56
N ASP A 124 8.03 10.99 -5.88
CA ASP A 124 7.71 12.23 -6.55
C ASP A 124 6.25 12.24 -7.05
N ALA A 125 5.50 13.27 -6.64
CA ALA A 125 4.15 13.51 -7.14
C ALA A 125 4.16 14.01 -8.58
N PRO A 126 3.12 13.71 -9.38
CA PRO A 126 2.94 14.31 -10.70
C PRO A 126 2.80 15.82 -10.59
N THR A 127 3.55 16.55 -11.42
CA THR A 127 3.55 18.02 -11.46
C THR A 127 2.65 18.59 -12.55
N SER A 128 2.12 17.74 -13.45
CA SER A 128 1.19 18.16 -14.52
C SER A 128 -0.20 17.55 -14.31
N LEU A 129 -1.22 18.35 -14.57
CA LEU A 129 -2.62 17.91 -14.48
C LEU A 129 -2.92 16.74 -15.41
N ARG A 130 -2.31 16.72 -16.60
CA ARG A 130 -2.48 15.62 -17.57
C ARG A 130 -1.99 14.29 -17.00
N THR A 131 -0.80 14.27 -16.41
CA THR A 131 -0.22 13.06 -15.80
C THR A 131 -1.05 12.62 -14.61
N TRP A 132 -1.42 13.55 -13.74
CA TRP A 132 -2.28 13.31 -12.58
C TRP A 132 -3.63 12.70 -12.97
N THR A 133 -4.34 13.30 -13.96
CA THR A 133 -5.63 12.78 -14.41
C THR A 133 -5.53 11.37 -14.98
N LYS A 134 -4.48 11.07 -15.77
CA LYS A 134 -4.25 9.72 -16.30
C LYS A 134 -4.04 8.71 -15.16
N GLN A 135 -3.20 9.04 -14.20
CA GLN A 135 -2.90 8.20 -13.05
C GLN A 135 -4.16 7.93 -12.20
N ARG A 136 -4.91 9.00 -11.87
CA ARG A 136 -6.16 8.89 -11.09
C ARG A 136 -7.23 8.09 -11.82
N THR A 137 -7.41 8.30 -13.11
CA THR A 137 -8.38 7.54 -13.91
C THR A 137 -8.04 6.04 -13.88
N ARG A 138 -6.75 5.69 -13.97
CA ARG A 138 -6.29 4.31 -13.88
C ARG A 138 -6.62 3.72 -12.50
N TRP A 139 -6.29 4.42 -11.43
CA TRP A 139 -6.54 3.97 -10.05
C TRP A 139 -8.04 3.81 -9.77
N PHE A 140 -8.86 4.80 -10.13
CA PHE A 140 -10.32 4.70 -9.95
C PHE A 140 -10.93 3.49 -10.67
N LYS A 141 -10.48 3.19 -11.88
CA LYS A 141 -10.93 1.98 -12.60
C LYS A 141 -10.55 0.70 -11.86
N GLY A 142 -9.35 0.64 -11.30
CA GLY A 142 -8.89 -0.48 -10.49
C GLY A 142 -9.73 -0.64 -9.22
N TRP A 143 -9.90 0.44 -8.46
CA TRP A 143 -10.74 0.45 -7.26
C TRP A 143 -12.19 0.04 -7.52
N MET A 144 -12.81 0.54 -8.60
CA MET A 144 -14.17 0.13 -8.96
C MET A 144 -14.26 -1.37 -9.29
N ARG A 145 -13.24 -1.95 -9.90
CA ARG A 145 -13.18 -3.40 -10.15
C ARG A 145 -13.04 -4.16 -8.83
N LEU A 146 -12.13 -3.71 -7.97
CA LEU A 146 -11.89 -4.33 -6.66
C LEU A 146 -13.15 -4.36 -5.82
N VAL A 147 -13.86 -3.23 -5.67
CA VAL A 147 -15.13 -3.15 -4.93
C VAL A 147 -16.21 -4.06 -5.52
N LYS A 148 -16.33 -4.13 -6.84
CA LYS A 148 -17.30 -5.04 -7.50
C LYS A 148 -16.96 -6.51 -7.30
N ALA A 149 -15.68 -6.87 -7.32
CA ALA A 149 -15.22 -8.24 -7.15
C ALA A 149 -15.21 -8.68 -5.69
N ASP A 150 -15.08 -7.73 -4.76
CA ASP A 150 -14.87 -8.02 -3.35
C ASP A 150 -16.13 -7.89 -2.51
N ARG A 151 -16.88 -9.01 -2.40
CA ARG A 151 -18.03 -9.12 -1.49
C ARG A 151 -17.67 -8.92 -0.01
N LEU A 152 -16.41 -9.03 0.36
CA LEU A 152 -15.95 -8.81 1.73
C LEU A 152 -15.95 -7.32 2.06
N LEU A 153 -15.42 -6.48 1.16
CA LEU A 153 -15.49 -5.02 1.28
C LEU A 153 -16.93 -4.52 1.39
N LEU A 154 -17.83 -5.05 0.56
CA LEU A 154 -19.25 -4.69 0.61
C LEU A 154 -19.89 -5.06 1.96
N LYS A 155 -19.60 -6.26 2.50
CA LYS A 155 -20.10 -6.67 3.82
C LYS A 155 -19.58 -5.81 4.98
N MET A 156 -18.38 -5.26 4.86
CA MET A 156 -17.82 -4.36 5.88
C MET A 156 -18.40 -2.94 5.81
N LEU A 157 -18.96 -2.55 4.65
CA LEU A 157 -19.65 -1.26 4.48
C LEU A 157 -21.13 -1.34 4.91
N ASP A 158 -21.68 -2.55 4.96
CA ASP A 158 -23.08 -2.82 5.33
C ASP A 158 -23.25 -3.18 6.83
N SER A 159 -22.17 -3.32 7.57
CA SER A 159 -22.16 -3.64 9.02
C SER A 159 -21.80 -2.42 9.89
#